data_bddcaa34b702866be1380f17bc577f4c
#
_entry.id   bddcaa34b702866be1380f17bc577f4c
#
_cell.length_a   1.000
_cell.length_b   1.000
_cell.length_c   1.000
_cell.angle_alpha   90.00
_cell.angle_beta   90.00
_cell.angle_gamma   90.00
#
_symmetry.space_group_name_H-M   'P 1'
#
loop_
_entity.id
_entity.type
_entity.pdbx_description
1 polymer ?
#
loop_
_entity_poly.entity_id
_entity_poly.type
_entity_poly.pdbx_seq_one_letter_code
_entity_poly.pdbx_strand_id
1 'polypeptide(L)'
;MDKHIEKAMQLRSNAMCPNCAETIMMTYAEELGLSESQMKALGTNFGGGMKSGSTCGAVTGALMVLGALGISDPHIVGEFQRKMKENHHGMINCFDLLKANAQAGGQKKPHCDGMIKEAIELIEEYR
;
A
#
# COMPACT_ATOMS: atom_id res chain seq x y z
N MET A 1 -16.44 -9.28 -1.58
CA MET A 1 -15.22 -8.49 -1.32
C MET A 1 -14.01 -9.31 -1.71
N ASP A 2 -13.02 -8.67 -2.26
CA ASP A 2 -11.79 -9.35 -2.66
C ASP A 2 -11.08 -9.97 -1.44
N LYS A 3 -10.61 -11.19 -1.59
CA LYS A 3 -9.94 -11.91 -0.50
C LYS A 3 -8.66 -11.22 -0.02
N HIS A 4 -7.98 -10.50 -0.92
CA HIS A 4 -6.76 -9.77 -0.56
C HIS A 4 -7.09 -8.57 0.33
N ILE A 5 -8.17 -7.87 0.02
CA ILE A 5 -8.63 -6.75 0.85
C ILE A 5 -9.05 -7.28 2.23
N GLU A 6 -9.75 -8.40 2.29
CA GLU A 6 -10.13 -9.01 3.56
C GLU A 6 -8.91 -9.35 4.41
N LYS A 7 -7.91 -9.99 3.80
CA LYS A 7 -6.68 -10.33 4.52
C LYS A 7 -5.95 -9.08 5.01
N ALA A 8 -5.84 -8.06 4.15
CA ALA A 8 -5.19 -6.81 4.53
C ALA A 8 -5.89 -6.15 5.72
N MET A 9 -7.20 -6.12 5.72
CA MET A 9 -7.96 -5.50 6.81
C MET A 9 -7.86 -6.30 8.10
N GLN A 10 -7.77 -7.64 8.01
CA GLN A 10 -7.51 -8.48 9.18
C GLN A 10 -6.15 -8.16 9.80
N LEU A 11 -5.12 -8.00 8.96
CA LEU A 11 -3.79 -7.63 9.43
C LEU A 11 -3.81 -6.26 10.11
N ARG A 12 -4.54 -5.30 9.53
CA ARG A 12 -4.64 -3.94 10.06
C ARG A 12 -5.45 -3.86 11.34
N SER A 13 -6.30 -4.82 11.61
CA SER A 13 -7.10 -4.85 12.83
C SER A 13 -6.35 -5.39 14.05
N ASN A 14 -5.16 -5.94 13.84
CA ASN A 14 -4.31 -6.47 14.90
C ASN A 14 -3.80 -5.33 15.80
N ALA A 15 -3.66 -5.60 17.10
CA ALA A 15 -3.11 -4.63 18.07
C ALA A 15 -1.70 -4.21 17.69
N MET A 16 -0.93 -5.14 17.10
CA MET A 16 0.41 -4.87 16.56
C MET A 16 0.33 -4.49 15.09
N CYS A 17 -0.55 -3.57 14.77
CA CYS A 17 -0.92 -3.18 13.42
C CYS A 17 0.32 -2.95 12.52
N PRO A 18 0.50 -3.73 11.45
CA PRO A 18 1.61 -3.51 10.53
C PRO A 18 1.41 -2.20 9.76
N ASN A 19 2.52 -1.60 9.30
CA ASN A 19 2.43 -0.38 8.49
C ASN A 19 1.86 -0.68 7.10
N CYS A 20 1.64 0.37 6.30
CA CYS A 20 1.02 0.22 4.97
C CYS A 20 1.81 -0.71 4.06
N ALA A 21 3.13 -0.53 3.98
CA ALA A 21 3.97 -1.36 3.11
C ALA A 21 4.01 -2.81 3.61
N GLU A 22 4.18 -3.00 4.92
CA GLU A 22 4.16 -4.33 5.52
C GLU A 22 2.86 -5.06 5.21
N THR A 23 1.73 -4.36 5.33
CA THR A 23 0.42 -4.95 5.10
C THR A 23 0.26 -5.42 3.65
N ILE A 24 0.62 -4.59 2.69
CA ILE A 24 0.55 -4.95 1.28
C ILE A 24 1.42 -6.18 1.00
N MET A 25 2.66 -6.16 1.47
CA MET A 25 3.59 -7.26 1.25
C MET A 25 3.09 -8.56 1.88
N MET A 26 2.64 -8.51 3.13
CA MET A 26 2.15 -9.69 3.84
C MET A 26 0.88 -10.27 3.19
N THR A 27 0.05 -9.41 2.63
CA THR A 27 -1.19 -9.82 1.96
C THR A 27 -0.92 -10.76 0.79
N TYR A 28 0.19 -10.56 0.08
CA TYR A 28 0.55 -11.35 -1.09
C TYR A 28 1.61 -12.42 -0.82
N ALA A 29 1.98 -12.62 0.43
CA ALA A 29 3.05 -13.57 0.80
C ALA A 29 2.80 -14.99 0.27
N GLU A 30 1.60 -15.51 0.49
CA GLU A 30 1.26 -16.88 0.08
C GLU A 30 1.40 -17.08 -1.43
N GLU A 31 0.85 -16.14 -2.21
CA GLU A 31 0.92 -16.23 -3.68
C GLU A 31 2.35 -16.17 -4.20
N LEU A 32 3.22 -15.44 -3.51
CA LEU A 32 4.60 -15.26 -3.93
C LEU A 32 5.53 -16.34 -3.38
N GLY A 33 4.99 -17.26 -2.56
CA GLY A 33 5.77 -18.34 -1.98
C GLY A 33 6.76 -17.88 -0.92
N LEU A 34 6.51 -16.74 -0.29
CA LEU A 34 7.34 -16.19 0.77
C LEU A 34 6.58 -16.18 2.09
N SER A 35 7.30 -16.25 3.21
CA SER A 35 6.65 -16.19 4.52
C SER A 35 6.15 -14.76 4.80
N GLU A 36 5.11 -14.65 5.64
CA GLU A 36 4.64 -13.34 6.06
C GLU A 36 5.73 -12.57 6.81
N SER A 37 6.56 -13.29 7.57
CA SER A 37 7.70 -12.70 8.29
C SER A 37 8.70 -12.05 7.35
N GLN A 38 9.05 -12.74 6.25
CA GLN A 38 9.97 -12.19 5.24
C GLN A 38 9.36 -10.98 4.55
N MET A 39 8.09 -11.06 4.17
CA MET A 39 7.39 -9.98 3.50
C MET A 39 7.26 -8.75 4.41
N LYS A 40 6.97 -8.97 5.69
CA LYS A 40 6.93 -7.89 6.67
C LYS A 40 8.29 -7.20 6.78
N ALA A 41 9.36 -7.98 6.88
CA ALA A 41 10.71 -7.44 6.99
C ALA A 41 11.08 -6.55 5.79
N LEU A 42 10.67 -6.98 4.58
CA LEU A 42 10.93 -6.19 3.37
C LEU A 42 10.18 -4.86 3.38
N GLY A 43 8.99 -4.82 3.96
CA GLY A 43 8.17 -3.61 4.01
C GLY A 43 8.46 -2.68 5.18
N THR A 44 9.21 -3.14 6.18
CA THR A 44 9.36 -2.44 7.46
C THR A 44 9.85 -0.99 7.31
N ASN A 45 10.84 -0.76 6.45
CA ASN A 45 11.42 0.57 6.30
C ASN A 45 10.65 1.49 5.35
N PHE A 46 9.56 1.01 4.76
CA PHE A 46 8.77 1.78 3.81
C PHE A 46 7.50 2.37 4.41
N GLY A 47 7.19 2.03 5.68
CA GLY A 47 6.06 2.65 6.37
C GLY A 47 6.34 4.13 6.66
N GLY A 48 5.27 4.93 6.72
CA GLY A 48 5.42 6.36 6.94
C GLY A 48 6.14 7.06 5.81
N GLY A 49 6.02 6.55 4.57
CA GLY A 49 6.68 7.12 3.40
C GLY A 49 8.19 6.98 3.49
N MET A 50 8.69 5.75 3.62
CA MET A 50 10.12 5.45 3.83
C MET A 50 10.65 6.12 5.09
N LYS A 51 9.79 6.19 6.12
CA LYS A 51 10.09 6.81 7.42
C LYS A 51 10.53 8.27 7.31
N SER A 52 10.18 8.92 6.20
CA SER A 52 10.59 10.31 5.93
C SER A 52 9.46 11.16 5.35
N GLY A 53 8.24 10.65 5.36
CA GLY A 53 7.08 11.37 4.78
C GLY A 53 7.06 11.38 3.26
N SER A 54 7.90 10.56 2.63
CA SER A 54 7.99 10.46 1.17
C SER A 54 6.87 9.55 0.62
N THR A 55 7.10 8.86 -0.48
CA THR A 55 6.07 8.07 -1.15
C THR A 55 5.34 7.14 -0.19
N CYS A 56 4.01 7.18 -0.22
CA CYS A 56 3.14 6.37 0.64
C CYS A 56 3.51 4.89 0.58
N GLY A 57 3.56 4.23 1.76
CA GLY A 57 3.92 2.82 1.86
C GLY A 57 2.99 1.88 1.11
N ALA A 58 1.71 2.25 0.95
CA ALA A 58 0.79 1.45 0.15
C ALA A 58 1.21 1.45 -1.32
N VAL A 59 1.76 2.58 -1.81
CA VAL A 59 2.23 2.69 -3.18
C VAL A 59 3.53 1.90 -3.38
N THR A 60 4.51 2.10 -2.51
CA THR A 60 5.80 1.39 -2.62
C THR A 60 5.64 -0.11 -2.44
N GLY A 61 4.82 -0.52 -1.48
CA GLY A 61 4.52 -1.94 -1.27
C GLY A 61 3.84 -2.56 -2.48
N ALA A 62 2.88 -1.85 -3.06
CA ALA A 62 2.18 -2.32 -4.25
C ALA A 62 3.12 -2.44 -5.46
N LEU A 63 4.05 -1.50 -5.63
CA LEU A 63 5.04 -1.58 -6.71
C LEU A 63 5.93 -2.82 -6.56
N MET A 64 6.32 -3.14 -5.33
CA MET A 64 7.11 -4.35 -5.07
C MET A 64 6.30 -5.61 -5.41
N VAL A 65 5.04 -5.65 -5.02
CA VAL A 65 4.16 -6.79 -5.32
C VAL A 65 3.96 -6.94 -6.83
N LEU A 66 3.70 -5.83 -7.53
CA LEU A 66 3.55 -5.86 -8.98
C LEU A 66 4.78 -6.48 -9.63
N GLY A 67 5.96 -6.03 -9.23
CA GLY A 67 7.22 -6.59 -9.75
C GLY A 67 7.36 -8.08 -9.46
N ALA A 68 7.03 -8.50 -8.25
CA ALA A 68 7.09 -9.91 -7.85
C ALA A 68 6.09 -10.77 -8.62
N LEU A 69 4.96 -10.20 -9.04
CA LEU A 69 3.98 -10.88 -9.88
C LEU A 69 4.38 -10.90 -11.37
N GLY A 70 5.52 -10.33 -11.71
CA GLY A 70 6.01 -10.28 -13.08
C GLY A 70 5.52 -9.09 -13.89
N ILE A 71 4.92 -8.10 -13.22
CA ILE A 71 4.39 -6.90 -13.88
C ILE A 71 5.41 -5.78 -13.72
N SER A 72 6.19 -5.54 -14.77
CA SER A 72 7.28 -4.55 -14.76
C SER A 72 7.26 -3.61 -15.96
N ASP A 73 6.21 -3.66 -16.78
CA ASP A 73 6.06 -2.77 -17.92
C ASP A 73 6.00 -1.31 -17.43
N PRO A 74 6.89 -0.43 -17.89
CA PRO A 74 6.90 0.96 -17.44
C PRO A 74 5.57 1.69 -17.65
N HIS A 75 4.80 1.34 -18.68
CA HIS A 75 3.48 1.92 -18.91
C HIS A 75 2.51 1.55 -17.80
N ILE A 76 2.50 0.27 -17.39
CA ILE A 76 1.61 -0.20 -16.33
C ILE A 76 2.03 0.39 -14.99
N VAL A 77 3.32 0.36 -14.69
CA VAL A 77 3.85 0.90 -13.44
C VAL A 77 3.56 2.40 -13.33
N GLY A 78 3.78 3.13 -14.42
CA GLY A 78 3.48 4.57 -14.46
C GLY A 78 1.99 4.86 -14.34
N GLU A 79 1.15 4.05 -14.99
CA GLU A 79 -0.30 4.21 -14.90
C GLU A 79 -0.82 3.94 -13.49
N PHE A 80 -0.30 2.91 -12.83
CA PHE A 80 -0.63 2.63 -11.43
C PHE A 80 -0.39 3.85 -10.56
N GLN A 81 0.81 4.43 -10.66
CA GLN A 81 1.17 5.59 -9.86
C GLN A 81 0.31 6.82 -10.21
N ARG A 82 0.03 7.02 -11.50
CA ARG A 82 -0.82 8.14 -11.94
C ARG A 82 -2.23 8.02 -11.36
N LYS A 83 -2.81 6.82 -11.38
CA LYS A 83 -4.14 6.60 -10.82
C LYS A 83 -4.18 6.88 -9.32
N MET A 84 -3.18 6.42 -8.59
CA MET A 84 -3.08 6.73 -7.17
C MET A 84 -3.03 8.23 -6.92
N LYS A 85 -2.24 8.96 -7.71
CA LYS A 85 -2.15 10.42 -7.61
C LYS A 85 -3.48 11.11 -7.93
N GLU A 86 -4.12 10.71 -9.02
CA GLU A 86 -5.38 11.33 -9.47
C GLU A 86 -6.46 11.23 -8.41
N ASN A 87 -6.51 10.12 -7.69
CA ASN A 87 -7.50 9.92 -6.64
C ASN A 87 -7.23 10.76 -5.40
N HIS A 88 -6.07 11.41 -5.32
CA HIS A 88 -5.64 12.15 -4.14
C HIS A 88 -5.09 13.55 -4.50
N HIS A 89 -5.72 14.21 -5.47
CA HIS A 89 -5.37 15.57 -5.87
C HIS A 89 -3.90 15.73 -6.27
N GLY A 90 -3.32 14.70 -6.89
CA GLY A 90 -1.94 14.70 -7.33
C GLY A 90 -0.93 14.34 -6.25
N MET A 91 -1.38 14.06 -5.05
CA MET A 91 -0.50 13.72 -3.93
C MET A 91 -0.23 12.23 -3.86
N ILE A 92 1.00 11.87 -3.54
CA ILE A 92 1.40 10.48 -3.32
C ILE A 92 2.33 10.36 -2.12
N ASN A 93 2.83 11.48 -1.61
CA ASN A 93 3.73 11.48 -0.45
C ASN A 93 2.93 11.38 0.86
N CYS A 94 3.41 10.53 1.75
CA CYS A 94 2.76 10.26 3.03
C CYS A 94 2.50 11.55 3.81
N PHE A 95 3.50 12.44 3.89
CA PHE A 95 3.35 13.70 4.60
C PHE A 95 2.18 14.54 4.06
N ASP A 96 2.12 14.71 2.74
CA ASP A 96 1.07 15.51 2.10
C ASP A 96 -0.31 14.90 2.29
N LEU A 97 -0.40 13.59 2.12
CA LEU A 97 -1.65 12.85 2.27
C LEU A 97 -2.18 12.93 3.69
N LEU A 98 -1.33 12.73 4.69
CA LEU A 98 -1.73 12.79 6.09
C LEU A 98 -2.11 14.20 6.51
N LYS A 99 -1.39 15.21 5.99
CA LYS A 99 -1.71 16.61 6.26
C LYS A 99 -3.09 16.98 5.71
N ALA A 100 -3.36 16.63 4.45
CA ALA A 100 -4.64 16.90 3.81
C ALA A 100 -5.78 16.19 4.55
N ASN A 101 -5.55 14.93 4.95
CA ASN A 101 -6.54 14.15 5.69
C ASN A 101 -6.86 14.79 7.04
N ALA A 102 -5.85 15.24 7.77
CA ALA A 102 -6.04 15.90 9.07
C ALA A 102 -6.79 17.23 8.91
N GLN A 103 -6.47 18.01 7.88
CA GLN A 103 -7.15 19.26 7.60
C GLN A 103 -8.63 19.05 7.27
N ALA A 104 -8.97 17.92 6.69
CA ALA A 104 -10.37 17.55 6.39
C ALA A 104 -11.08 16.92 7.59
N GLY A 105 -10.42 16.83 8.74
CA GLY A 105 -11.02 16.26 9.96
C GLY A 105 -10.93 14.74 10.06
N GLY A 106 -10.18 14.08 9.17
CA GLY A 106 -10.05 12.63 9.17
C GLY A 106 -8.99 12.14 10.13
N GLN A 107 -9.06 10.84 10.45
CA GLN A 107 -8.07 10.17 11.29
C GLN A 107 -7.09 9.37 10.43
N LYS A 108 -5.89 9.17 10.96
CA LYS A 108 -4.80 8.52 10.23
C LYS A 108 -5.13 7.09 9.81
N LYS A 109 -5.59 6.24 10.75
CA LYS A 109 -5.77 4.82 10.46
C LYS A 109 -6.79 4.56 9.36
N PRO A 110 -8.01 5.13 9.40
CA PRO A 110 -8.95 4.94 8.30
C PRO A 110 -8.42 5.42 6.96
N HIS A 111 -7.66 6.52 6.94
CA HIS A 111 -7.02 7.02 5.73
C HIS A 111 -6.02 6.00 5.18
N CYS A 112 -5.13 5.51 6.03
CA CYS A 112 -4.11 4.53 5.62
C CYS A 112 -4.77 3.22 5.15
N ASP A 113 -5.83 2.77 5.84
CA ASP A 113 -6.57 1.58 5.43
C ASP A 113 -7.18 1.77 4.04
N GLY A 114 -7.69 2.97 3.75
CA GLY A 114 -8.21 3.33 2.43
C GLY A 114 -7.15 3.28 1.34
N MET A 115 -5.95 3.79 1.63
CA MET A 115 -4.83 3.74 0.69
C MET A 115 -4.43 2.29 0.38
N ILE A 116 -4.44 1.44 1.38
CA ILE A 116 -4.13 0.01 1.22
C ILE A 116 -5.17 -0.66 0.32
N LYS A 117 -6.46 -0.44 0.59
CA LYS A 117 -7.54 -1.00 -0.23
C LYS A 117 -7.42 -0.58 -1.68
N GLU A 118 -7.21 0.71 -1.91
CA GLU A 118 -7.09 1.26 -3.25
C GLU A 118 -5.92 0.66 -4.00
N ALA A 119 -4.77 0.52 -3.35
CA ALA A 119 -3.60 -0.10 -3.95
C ALA A 119 -3.86 -1.55 -4.33
N ILE A 120 -4.51 -2.32 -3.46
CA ILE A 120 -4.86 -3.72 -3.75
C ILE A 120 -5.82 -3.80 -4.94
N GLU A 121 -6.84 -2.95 -4.99
CA GLU A 121 -7.78 -2.92 -6.10
C GLU A 121 -7.06 -2.71 -7.43
N LEU A 122 -6.09 -1.80 -7.44
CA LEU A 122 -5.30 -1.53 -8.66
C LEU A 122 -4.37 -2.70 -9.01
N ILE A 123 -3.74 -3.34 -8.01
CA ILE A 123 -2.93 -4.53 -8.27
C ILE A 123 -3.79 -5.59 -8.98
N GLU A 124 -4.98 -5.86 -8.45
CA GLU A 124 -5.87 -6.89 -9.02
C GLU A 124 -6.40 -6.48 -10.39
N GLU A 125 -6.51 -5.20 -10.67
CA GLU A 125 -6.90 -4.72 -12.00
C GLU A 125 -5.83 -5.03 -13.05
N TYR A 126 -4.55 -4.93 -12.67
CA TYR A 126 -3.44 -5.11 -13.61
C TYR A 126 -2.92 -6.55 -13.72
N ARG A 127 -3.29 -7.43 -12.81
CA ARG A 127 -2.79 -8.80 -12.87
C ARG A 127 -3.65 -9.73 -13.75
#